data_d9444b7e7c96e5f6d09484663db87e6b
#
_entry.id   d9444b7e7c96e5f6d09484663db87e6b
#
_cell.length_a   1.000
_cell.length_b   1.000
_cell.length_c   1.000
_cell.angle_alpha   90.00
_cell.angle_beta   90.00
_cell.angle_gamma   90.00
#
_symmetry.space_group_name_H-M   'P 1'
#
loop_
_entity.id
_entity.type
_entity.pdbx_description
1 polymer ?
#
loop_
_entity_poly.entity_id
_entity_poly.type
_entity_poly.pdbx_seq_one_letter_code
_entity_poly.pdbx_strand_id
1 'polypeptide(L)'
;EFAEKAYLDYSMYVILDRALPFIGDGLKPVQRRIIYAMSELGLSAKSKPKKSARTVGDVLGKYHPHGDTACYEAMVSMAQDFSYRYPLIIGQGNWGSYDDPKSFAAMRYTEAKLSAYTKLLLSELGQGTVDWKLNFDGTLNEPVYLPARLPNLILNGVTGIAVGMSTDIPPHNIREIATLLDKLIVNPELSIGQLLRS
;
A
#
# COMPACT_ATOMS: atom_id res chain seq x y z
N GLU A 1 17.54 21.86 22.87
CA GLU A 1 16.97 22.65 21.76
C GLU A 1 17.26 21.98 20.38
N PHE A 2 18.55 21.77 19.97
CA PHE A 2 18.85 21.10 18.68
C PHE A 2 18.34 19.64 18.66
N ALA A 3 18.64 18.86 19.71
CA ALA A 3 18.21 17.45 19.80
C ALA A 3 16.68 17.32 19.86
N GLU A 4 16.00 18.21 20.55
CA GLU A 4 14.54 18.23 20.62
C GLU A 4 13.93 18.51 19.25
N LYS A 5 14.44 19.49 18.53
CA LYS A 5 13.98 19.81 17.18
C LYS A 5 14.24 18.65 16.21
N ALA A 6 15.44 18.07 16.21
CA ALA A 6 15.78 16.94 15.37
C ALA A 6 14.91 15.71 15.68
N TYR A 7 14.60 15.46 16.95
CA TYR A 7 13.70 14.38 17.35
C TYR A 7 12.25 14.64 16.92
N LEU A 8 11.78 15.88 17.04
CA LEU A 8 10.45 16.27 16.57
C LEU A 8 10.33 16.10 15.06
N ASP A 9 11.29 16.61 14.28
CA ASP A 9 11.30 16.48 12.83
C ASP A 9 11.32 15.00 12.39
N TYR A 10 12.14 14.18 13.05
CA TYR A 10 12.16 12.73 12.81
C TYR A 10 10.82 12.07 13.17
N SER A 11 10.24 12.44 14.31
CA SER A 11 8.94 11.88 14.75
C SER A 11 7.82 12.20 13.77
N MET A 12 7.77 13.45 13.31
CA MET A 12 6.81 13.88 12.29
C MET A 12 6.99 13.13 10.97
N TYR A 13 8.22 12.93 10.53
CA TYR A 13 8.52 12.14 9.35
C TYR A 13 8.05 10.68 9.51
N VAL A 14 8.32 10.04 10.65
CA VAL A 14 7.88 8.64 10.91
C VAL A 14 6.36 8.53 10.90
N ILE A 15 5.65 9.51 11.45
CA ILE A 15 4.19 9.52 11.49
C ILE A 15 3.62 9.72 10.08
N LEU A 16 4.04 10.78 9.39
CA LEU A 16 3.38 11.25 8.17
C LEU A 16 3.85 10.51 6.89
N ASP A 17 5.10 10.06 6.85
CA ASP A 17 5.72 9.56 5.61
C ASP A 17 6.31 8.14 5.72
N ARG A 18 6.05 7.40 6.78
CA ARG A 18 6.58 6.04 6.95
C ARG A 18 5.59 5.03 7.50
N ALA A 19 5.07 5.26 8.72
CA ALA A 19 4.45 4.20 9.53
C ALA A 19 2.95 4.09 9.35
N LEU A 20 2.25 5.21 9.11
CA LEU A 20 0.80 5.22 9.04
C LEU A 20 0.29 5.20 7.60
N PRO A 21 -0.83 4.49 7.36
CA PRO A 21 -1.50 4.50 6.07
C PRO A 21 -2.28 5.80 5.87
N PHE A 22 -2.52 6.16 4.60
CA PHE A 22 -3.49 7.19 4.26
C PHE A 22 -4.91 6.58 4.25
N ILE A 23 -5.88 7.29 4.82
CA ILE A 23 -7.24 6.78 4.96
C ILE A 23 -7.92 6.47 3.62
N GLY A 24 -7.66 7.26 2.59
CA GLY A 24 -8.31 7.15 1.27
C GLY A 24 -7.93 5.90 0.49
N ASP A 25 -6.66 5.46 0.56
CA ASP A 25 -6.18 4.29 -0.19
C ASP A 25 -5.67 3.14 0.70
N GLY A 26 -5.56 3.35 2.01
CA GLY A 26 -5.11 2.34 2.96
C GLY A 26 -3.65 1.92 2.80
N LEU A 27 -2.83 2.74 2.15
CA LEU A 27 -1.44 2.42 1.85
C LEU A 27 -0.46 3.30 2.64
N LYS A 28 0.63 2.68 3.08
CA LYS A 28 1.82 3.39 3.54
C LYS A 28 2.57 3.97 2.33
N PRO A 29 3.36 5.04 2.50
CA PRO A 29 4.07 5.67 1.38
C PRO A 29 4.89 4.70 0.53
N VAL A 30 5.67 3.81 1.14
CA VAL A 30 6.45 2.82 0.40
C VAL A 30 5.57 1.86 -0.43
N GLN A 31 4.44 1.45 0.11
CA GLN A 31 3.50 0.56 -0.59
C GLN A 31 2.88 1.26 -1.80
N ARG A 32 2.45 2.50 -1.63
CA ARG A 32 1.91 3.33 -2.72
C ARG A 32 2.92 3.53 -3.84
N ARG A 33 4.18 3.84 -3.49
CA ARG A 33 5.27 4.02 -4.45
C ARG A 33 5.59 2.73 -5.20
N ILE A 34 5.55 1.57 -4.55
CA ILE A 34 5.71 0.26 -5.20
C ILE A 34 4.59 0.01 -6.21
N ILE A 35 3.33 0.19 -5.81
CA ILE A 35 2.17 -0.02 -6.67
C ILE A 35 2.20 0.93 -7.87
N TYR A 36 2.53 2.19 -7.64
CA TYR A 36 2.64 3.20 -8.69
C TYR A 36 3.76 2.87 -9.68
N ALA A 37 4.97 2.56 -9.20
CA ALA A 37 6.09 2.17 -10.06
C ALA A 37 5.79 0.90 -10.88
N MET A 38 5.14 -0.10 -10.29
CA MET A 38 4.70 -1.30 -11.02
C MET A 38 3.68 -0.96 -12.12
N SER A 39 2.80 -0.01 -11.87
CA SER A 39 1.84 0.48 -12.87
C SER A 39 2.55 1.16 -14.04
N GLU A 40 3.53 2.02 -13.78
CA GLU A 40 4.36 2.66 -14.82
C GLU A 40 5.17 1.65 -15.64
N LEU A 41 5.66 0.58 -15.01
CA LEU A 41 6.34 -0.52 -15.67
C LEU A 41 5.40 -1.40 -16.51
N GLY A 42 4.09 -1.12 -16.51
CA GLY A 42 3.08 -1.89 -17.26
C GLY A 42 2.84 -3.28 -16.68
N LEU A 43 3.12 -3.50 -15.39
CA LEU A 43 2.97 -4.79 -14.70
C LEU A 43 1.52 -5.02 -14.24
N SER A 44 0.59 -4.94 -15.16
CA SER A 44 -0.83 -5.23 -14.87
C SER A 44 -1.07 -6.72 -14.58
N ALA A 45 -2.25 -7.07 -14.07
CA ALA A 45 -2.63 -8.46 -13.82
C ALA A 45 -2.54 -9.37 -15.06
N LYS A 46 -2.73 -8.80 -16.26
CA LYS A 46 -2.67 -9.52 -17.54
C LYS A 46 -1.25 -9.60 -18.13
N SER A 47 -0.30 -8.83 -17.61
CA SER A 47 1.08 -8.83 -18.12
C SER A 47 1.87 -10.04 -17.62
N LYS A 48 3.00 -10.31 -18.28
CA LYS A 48 3.99 -11.23 -17.73
C LYS A 48 4.67 -10.58 -16.52
N PRO A 49 4.93 -11.33 -15.43
CA PRO A 49 5.68 -10.82 -14.30
C PRO A 49 7.11 -10.44 -14.70
N LYS A 50 7.73 -9.55 -13.96
CA LYS A 50 9.15 -9.19 -14.10
C LYS A 50 9.88 -9.42 -12.80
N LYS A 51 11.20 -9.53 -12.86
CA LYS A 51 12.05 -9.68 -11.67
C LYS A 51 11.74 -8.59 -10.65
N SER A 52 11.59 -9.00 -9.38
CA SER A 52 11.30 -8.07 -8.28
C SER A 52 12.37 -7.00 -8.14
N ALA A 53 13.63 -7.35 -8.41
CA ALA A 53 14.75 -6.40 -8.42
C ALA A 53 14.53 -5.23 -9.40
N ARG A 54 13.83 -5.44 -10.51
CA ARG A 54 13.48 -4.35 -11.43
C ARG A 54 12.53 -3.34 -10.79
N THR A 55 11.48 -3.82 -10.14
CA THR A 55 10.54 -2.96 -9.43
C THR A 55 11.21 -2.21 -8.30
N VAL A 56 11.98 -2.91 -7.46
CA VAL A 56 12.70 -2.29 -6.33
C VAL A 56 13.66 -1.22 -6.84
N GLY A 57 14.42 -1.49 -7.89
CA GLY A 57 15.34 -0.51 -8.49
C GLY A 57 14.62 0.76 -8.99
N ASP A 58 13.50 0.62 -9.66
CA ASP A 58 12.70 1.76 -10.12
C ASP A 58 12.12 2.58 -8.95
N VAL A 59 11.62 1.90 -7.91
CA VAL A 59 11.08 2.57 -6.71
C VAL A 59 12.15 3.39 -6.00
N LEU A 60 13.32 2.80 -5.77
CA LEU A 60 14.45 3.49 -5.10
C LEU A 60 15.00 4.63 -5.93
N GLY A 61 15.16 4.43 -7.22
CA GLY A 61 15.72 5.42 -8.13
C GLY A 61 14.79 6.60 -8.40
N LYS A 62 13.46 6.40 -8.30
CA LYS A 62 12.50 7.44 -8.71
C LYS A 62 11.74 8.07 -7.54
N TYR A 63 11.37 7.30 -6.50
CA TYR A 63 10.36 7.74 -5.53
C TYR A 63 10.74 7.57 -4.06
N HIS A 64 11.56 6.56 -3.72
CA HIS A 64 11.78 6.15 -2.33
C HIS A 64 13.26 5.96 -2.01
N PRO A 65 14.00 7.03 -1.69
CA PRO A 65 15.47 6.99 -1.49
C PRO A 65 15.84 6.39 -0.14
N HIS A 66 15.45 5.14 0.11
CA HIS A 66 15.70 4.38 1.34
C HIS A 66 16.30 3.00 1.02
N GLY A 67 16.46 2.13 2.02
CA GLY A 67 17.06 0.82 1.82
C GLY A 67 16.21 -0.12 0.93
N ASP A 68 16.88 -0.86 0.06
CA ASP A 68 16.28 -1.84 -0.84
C ASP A 68 15.59 -3.00 -0.09
N THR A 69 16.17 -3.43 1.02
CA THR A 69 15.62 -4.50 1.87
C THR A 69 14.23 -4.15 2.37
N ALA A 70 14.04 -2.97 2.95
CA ALA A 70 12.74 -2.52 3.47
C ALA A 70 11.70 -2.38 2.34
N CYS A 71 12.11 -1.88 1.17
CA CYS A 71 11.25 -1.80 -0.01
C CYS A 71 10.81 -3.18 -0.48
N TYR A 72 11.76 -4.12 -0.57
CA TYR A 72 11.45 -5.49 -0.99
C TYR A 72 10.59 -6.23 0.04
N GLU A 73 10.84 -6.10 1.33
CA GLU A 73 10.00 -6.67 2.40
C GLU A 73 8.56 -6.16 2.33
N ALA A 74 8.36 -4.87 2.08
CA ALA A 74 7.02 -4.32 1.85
C ALA A 74 6.35 -4.95 0.62
N MET A 75 7.09 -5.15 -0.47
CA MET A 75 6.62 -5.82 -1.66
C MET A 75 6.24 -7.28 -1.39
N VAL A 76 7.07 -8.00 -0.62
CA VAL A 76 6.81 -9.40 -0.21
C VAL A 76 5.52 -9.47 0.60
N SER A 77 5.35 -8.63 1.61
CA SER A 77 4.13 -8.61 2.42
C SER A 77 2.86 -8.42 1.58
N MET A 78 2.89 -7.52 0.60
CA MET A 78 1.75 -7.28 -0.31
C MET A 78 1.44 -8.44 -1.26
N ALA A 79 2.36 -9.39 -1.42
CA ALA A 79 2.18 -10.59 -2.26
C ALA A 79 1.77 -11.83 -1.46
N GLN A 80 1.91 -11.83 -0.13
CA GLN A 80 1.58 -12.94 0.73
C GLN A 80 0.09 -13.00 1.02
N ASP A 81 -0.57 -14.09 0.66
CA ASP A 81 -2.00 -14.33 0.86
C ASP A 81 -2.40 -14.57 2.33
N PHE A 82 -1.42 -14.87 3.17
CA PHE A 82 -1.59 -14.96 4.62
C PHE A 82 -1.31 -13.64 5.36
N SER A 83 -0.68 -12.65 4.69
CA SER A 83 -0.45 -11.30 5.23
C SER A 83 -1.52 -10.31 4.78
N TYR A 84 -2.02 -10.48 3.56
CA TYR A 84 -3.05 -9.63 2.96
C TYR A 84 -4.29 -10.45 2.62
N ARG A 85 -5.47 -10.03 3.10
CA ARG A 85 -6.73 -10.67 2.74
C ARG A 85 -7.01 -10.59 1.24
N TYR A 86 -6.65 -9.45 0.63
CA TYR A 86 -6.73 -9.19 -0.81
C TYR A 86 -5.37 -8.74 -1.31
N PRO A 87 -4.47 -9.68 -1.69
CA PRO A 87 -3.12 -9.35 -2.11
C PRO A 87 -3.09 -8.33 -3.24
N LEU A 88 -2.18 -7.36 -3.14
CA LEU A 88 -1.99 -6.31 -4.13
C LEU A 88 -1.03 -6.73 -5.24
N ILE A 89 -0.17 -7.67 -4.95
CA ILE A 89 0.86 -8.20 -5.84
C ILE A 89 0.66 -9.69 -6.02
N ILE A 90 0.86 -10.18 -7.22
CA ILE A 90 0.98 -11.61 -7.54
C ILE A 90 2.46 -11.91 -7.71
N GLY A 91 2.97 -12.73 -6.81
CA GLY A 91 4.36 -13.20 -6.83
C GLY A 91 4.53 -14.53 -7.53
N GLN A 92 5.71 -14.74 -8.11
CA GLN A 92 6.16 -16.00 -8.68
C GLN A 92 7.53 -16.35 -8.13
N GLY A 93 7.67 -17.55 -7.58
CA GLY A 93 8.85 -18.00 -6.83
C GLY A 93 8.55 -18.20 -5.35
N ASN A 94 9.58 -18.14 -4.50
CA ASN A 94 9.43 -18.27 -3.05
C ASN A 94 9.19 -16.90 -2.40
N TRP A 95 8.00 -16.68 -1.91
CA TRP A 95 7.55 -15.47 -1.21
C TRP A 95 7.30 -15.69 0.28
N GLY A 96 7.86 -16.76 0.86
CA GLY A 96 7.62 -17.18 2.23
C GLY A 96 6.39 -18.08 2.36
N SER A 97 6.12 -18.51 3.58
CA SER A 97 4.96 -19.33 3.93
C SER A 97 4.33 -18.84 5.23
N TYR A 98 3.15 -19.33 5.53
CA TYR A 98 2.46 -19.00 6.79
C TYR A 98 3.32 -19.34 8.04
N ASP A 99 4.00 -20.49 7.99
CA ASP A 99 4.84 -20.96 9.11
C ASP A 99 6.17 -20.19 9.21
N ASP A 100 6.67 -19.68 8.08
CA ASP A 100 7.88 -18.86 8.03
C ASP A 100 7.74 -17.70 7.03
N PRO A 101 7.08 -16.61 7.45
CA PRO A 101 6.81 -15.46 6.59
C PRO A 101 8.05 -14.72 6.10
N LYS A 102 9.17 -14.89 6.79
CA LYS A 102 10.44 -14.22 6.50
C LYS A 102 11.41 -15.04 5.65
N SER A 103 11.10 -16.31 5.41
CA SER A 103 11.91 -17.21 4.56
C SER A 103 11.51 -17.09 3.09
N PHE A 104 11.73 -15.93 2.49
CA PHE A 104 11.51 -15.67 1.08
C PHE A 104 12.83 -15.52 0.31
N ALA A 105 12.80 -15.80 -0.99
CA ALA A 105 13.97 -15.70 -1.85
C ALA A 105 14.38 -14.23 -2.09
N ALA A 106 15.64 -13.99 -2.40
CA ALA A 106 16.13 -12.67 -2.77
C ALA A 106 15.42 -12.13 -4.02
N MET A 107 15.30 -10.81 -4.11
CA MET A 107 14.57 -10.11 -5.19
C MET A 107 15.06 -10.42 -6.61
N ARG A 108 16.30 -10.90 -6.76
CA ARG A 108 16.85 -11.35 -8.06
C ARG A 108 16.25 -12.65 -8.56
N TYR A 109 15.67 -13.46 -7.68
CA TYR A 109 15.07 -14.76 -8.03
C TYR A 109 13.55 -14.69 -8.20
N THR A 110 12.87 -13.83 -7.46
CA THR A 110 11.42 -13.70 -7.52
C THR A 110 10.96 -12.81 -8.67
N GLU A 111 9.73 -13.05 -9.13
CA GLU A 111 9.06 -12.24 -10.14
C GLU A 111 7.70 -11.79 -9.63
N ALA A 112 7.26 -10.62 -10.06
CA ALA A 112 6.02 -10.04 -9.58
C ALA A 112 5.28 -9.24 -10.65
N LYS A 113 3.97 -9.12 -10.47
CA LYS A 113 3.05 -8.24 -11.18
C LYS A 113 1.92 -7.80 -10.26
N LEU A 114 1.17 -6.78 -10.66
CA LEU A 114 0.00 -6.31 -9.92
C LEU A 114 -1.14 -7.33 -9.99
N SER A 115 -1.93 -7.42 -8.92
CA SER A 115 -3.14 -8.23 -8.89
C SER A 115 -4.30 -7.56 -9.63
N ALA A 116 -5.37 -8.31 -9.91
CA ALA A 116 -6.60 -7.74 -10.48
C ALA A 116 -7.28 -6.77 -9.50
N TYR A 117 -7.17 -7.03 -8.19
CA TYR A 117 -7.68 -6.14 -7.14
C TYR A 117 -7.01 -4.76 -7.19
N THR A 118 -5.70 -4.71 -7.39
CA THR A 118 -4.92 -3.46 -7.44
C THR A 118 -5.38 -2.54 -8.58
N LYS A 119 -5.95 -3.09 -9.66
CA LYS A 119 -6.55 -2.28 -10.72
C LYS A 119 -7.63 -1.34 -10.18
N LEU A 120 -8.37 -1.73 -9.15
CA LEU A 120 -9.41 -0.90 -8.53
C LEU A 120 -8.84 0.29 -7.75
N LEU A 121 -7.57 0.21 -7.34
CA LEU A 121 -6.87 1.31 -6.69
C LEU A 121 -6.28 2.31 -7.70
N LEU A 122 -6.06 1.89 -8.95
CA LEU A 122 -5.32 2.64 -9.97
C LEU A 122 -6.22 3.17 -11.11
N SER A 123 -7.44 2.64 -11.26
CA SER A 123 -8.23 2.79 -12.48
C SER A 123 -8.57 4.22 -12.88
N GLU A 124 -8.58 5.16 -11.94
CA GLU A 124 -8.92 6.56 -12.17
C GLU A 124 -7.71 7.51 -12.04
N LEU A 125 -6.51 6.98 -11.88
CA LEU A 125 -5.30 7.76 -11.62
C LEU A 125 -5.01 8.84 -12.68
N GLY A 126 -5.32 8.56 -13.94
CA GLY A 126 -5.16 9.52 -15.06
C GLY A 126 -6.36 10.46 -15.31
N GLN A 127 -7.36 10.50 -14.41
CA GLN A 127 -8.61 11.22 -14.62
C GLN A 127 -8.73 12.52 -13.80
N GLY A 128 -7.63 13.00 -13.24
CA GLY A 128 -7.63 14.21 -12.40
C GLY A 128 -8.27 14.02 -11.02
N THR A 129 -8.30 12.78 -10.53
CA THR A 129 -8.96 12.41 -9.27
C THR A 129 -8.03 12.47 -8.05
N VAL A 130 -6.74 12.73 -8.25
CA VAL A 130 -5.74 12.76 -7.19
C VAL A 130 -4.82 13.96 -7.33
N ASP A 131 -4.26 14.37 -6.19
CA ASP A 131 -3.20 15.37 -6.16
C ASP A 131 -1.85 14.72 -6.44
N TRP A 132 -0.96 15.51 -7.05
CA TRP A 132 0.39 15.11 -7.40
C TRP A 132 1.41 15.94 -6.63
N LYS A 133 2.50 15.33 -6.22
CA LYS A 133 3.65 16.01 -5.62
C LYS A 133 4.93 15.64 -6.34
N LEU A 134 5.93 16.50 -6.26
CA LEU A 134 7.28 16.17 -6.73
C LEU A 134 7.88 15.04 -5.89
N ASN A 135 8.65 14.18 -6.56
CA ASN A 135 9.46 13.17 -5.90
C ASN A 135 10.64 13.84 -5.14
N PHE A 136 11.47 13.02 -4.49
CA PHE A 136 12.55 13.49 -3.61
C PHE A 136 13.60 14.40 -4.29
N ASP A 137 13.85 14.25 -5.60
CA ASP A 137 14.82 15.05 -6.36
C ASP A 137 14.16 16.13 -7.25
N GLY A 138 12.82 16.21 -7.23
CA GLY A 138 12.07 17.21 -7.99
C GLY A 138 12.00 16.95 -9.51
N THR A 139 12.43 15.79 -9.99
CA THR A 139 12.47 15.46 -11.42
C THR A 139 11.19 14.79 -11.95
N LEU A 140 10.44 14.12 -11.08
CA LEU A 140 9.23 13.37 -11.41
C LEU A 140 8.08 13.75 -10.47
N ASN A 141 6.86 13.40 -10.89
CA ASN A 141 5.69 13.50 -10.02
C ASN A 141 5.29 12.12 -9.50
N GLU A 142 4.86 12.06 -8.26
CA GLU A 142 4.22 10.90 -7.65
C GLU A 142 2.83 11.27 -7.13
N PRO A 143 1.85 10.35 -7.14
CA PRO A 143 0.53 10.63 -6.58
C PRO A 143 0.60 10.73 -5.06
N VAL A 144 -0.08 11.71 -4.48
CA VAL A 144 -0.18 11.86 -3.02
C VAL A 144 -0.93 10.68 -2.41
N TYR A 145 -1.95 10.19 -3.10
CA TYR A 145 -2.73 8.98 -2.79
C TYR A 145 -3.25 8.34 -4.07
N LEU A 146 -3.70 7.09 -4.00
CA LEU A 146 -4.34 6.42 -5.14
C LEU A 146 -5.86 6.61 -5.08
N PRO A 147 -6.53 6.71 -6.25
CA PRO A 147 -7.98 6.90 -6.34
C PRO A 147 -8.74 5.59 -6.09
N ALA A 148 -8.59 5.03 -4.91
CA ALA A 148 -9.14 3.74 -4.53
C ALA A 148 -10.66 3.73 -4.65
N ARG A 149 -11.20 2.88 -5.52
CA ARG A 149 -12.66 2.69 -5.70
C ARG A 149 -13.28 1.85 -4.58
N LEU A 150 -12.47 1.22 -3.76
CA LEU A 150 -12.87 0.42 -2.61
C LEU A 150 -12.10 0.86 -1.39
N PRO A 151 -12.67 0.75 -0.19
CA PRO A 151 -12.02 1.16 1.05
C PRO A 151 -10.95 0.14 1.47
N ASN A 152 -9.81 0.17 0.76
CA ASN A 152 -8.72 -0.78 0.95
C ASN A 152 -8.21 -0.84 2.39
N LEU A 153 -8.29 0.30 3.12
CA LEU A 153 -7.88 0.37 4.52
C LEU A 153 -8.59 -0.67 5.39
N ILE A 154 -9.91 -0.80 5.26
CA ILE A 154 -10.69 -1.75 6.05
C ILE A 154 -10.78 -3.13 5.40
N LEU A 155 -10.60 -3.24 4.08
CA LEU A 155 -10.60 -4.52 3.39
C LEU A 155 -9.35 -5.35 3.70
N ASN A 156 -8.18 -4.75 3.64
CA ASN A 156 -6.92 -5.42 3.94
C ASN A 156 -6.47 -5.23 5.40
N GLY A 157 -7.04 -4.23 6.08
CA GLY A 157 -6.51 -3.83 7.38
C GLY A 157 -5.11 -3.22 7.27
N VAL A 158 -4.58 -2.80 8.38
CA VAL A 158 -3.20 -2.29 8.46
C VAL A 158 -2.75 -2.21 9.91
N THR A 159 -1.51 -2.55 10.16
CA THR A 159 -0.81 -2.26 11.40
C THR A 159 0.31 -1.26 11.15
N GLY A 160 0.51 -0.34 12.06
CA GLY A 160 1.58 0.65 11.97
C GLY A 160 1.95 1.19 13.34
N ILE A 161 3.25 1.27 13.61
CA ILE A 161 3.80 1.79 14.86
C ILE A 161 4.65 3.02 14.51
N ALA A 162 4.19 4.18 14.98
CA ALA A 162 4.89 5.44 14.83
C ALA A 162 5.39 5.93 16.19
N VAL A 163 5.95 7.13 16.24
CA VAL A 163 6.35 7.77 17.49
C VAL A 163 5.13 8.40 18.14
N GLY A 164 4.77 7.93 19.33
CA GLY A 164 3.64 8.48 20.11
C GLY A 164 2.25 8.01 19.67
N MET A 165 2.12 7.26 18.57
CA MET A 165 0.86 6.68 18.12
C MET A 165 1.03 5.38 17.33
N SER A 166 -0.02 4.58 17.29
CA SER A 166 -0.06 3.36 16.50
C SER A 166 -1.45 3.17 15.90
N THR A 167 -1.53 2.35 14.86
CA THR A 167 -2.79 1.90 14.28
C THR A 167 -2.79 0.38 14.15
N ASP A 168 -3.96 -0.23 14.37
CA ASP A 168 -4.19 -1.66 14.20
C ASP A 168 -5.63 -1.86 13.74
N ILE A 169 -5.80 -2.04 12.43
CA ILE A 169 -7.11 -2.21 11.78
C ILE A 169 -7.16 -3.63 11.20
N PRO A 170 -8.09 -4.48 11.65
CA PRO A 170 -8.24 -5.83 11.11
C PRO A 170 -8.83 -5.82 9.69
N PRO A 171 -8.53 -6.84 8.88
CA PRO A 171 -9.13 -6.97 7.54
C PRO A 171 -10.60 -7.41 7.62
N HIS A 172 -11.41 -6.98 6.64
CA HIS A 172 -12.84 -7.27 6.57
C HIS A 172 -13.23 -7.93 5.23
N ASN A 173 -14.39 -8.60 5.23
CA ASN A 173 -14.93 -9.24 4.04
C ASN A 173 -15.49 -8.21 3.07
N ILE A 174 -15.07 -8.29 1.80
CA ILE A 174 -15.50 -7.35 0.75
C ILE A 174 -17.02 -7.35 0.52
N ARG A 175 -17.71 -8.49 0.69
CA ARG A 175 -19.17 -8.57 0.51
C ARG A 175 -19.91 -7.84 1.63
N GLU A 176 -19.44 -7.98 2.87
CA GLU A 176 -19.99 -7.27 4.03
C GLU A 176 -19.77 -5.77 3.88
N ILE A 177 -18.55 -5.37 3.52
CA ILE A 177 -18.23 -3.95 3.29
C ILE A 177 -19.06 -3.36 2.14
N ALA A 178 -19.27 -4.08 1.04
CA ALA A 178 -20.12 -3.63 -0.06
C ALA A 178 -21.56 -3.40 0.41
N THR A 179 -22.12 -4.33 1.19
CA THR A 179 -23.47 -4.19 1.77
C THR A 179 -23.55 -2.98 2.71
N LEU A 180 -22.51 -2.73 3.51
CA LEU A 180 -22.46 -1.55 4.37
C LEU A 180 -22.38 -0.25 3.56
N LEU A 181 -21.59 -0.22 2.50
CA LEU A 181 -21.47 0.94 1.62
C LEU A 181 -22.80 1.27 0.94
N ASP A 182 -23.52 0.26 0.44
CA ASP A 182 -24.87 0.44 -0.16
C ASP A 182 -25.82 1.10 0.86
N LYS A 183 -25.81 0.63 2.11
CA LYS A 183 -26.63 1.22 3.18
C LYS A 183 -26.22 2.66 3.52
N LEU A 184 -24.91 2.95 3.59
CA LEU A 184 -24.40 4.30 3.86
C LEU A 184 -24.71 5.28 2.73
N ILE A 185 -24.68 4.84 1.48
CA ILE A 185 -25.06 5.68 0.33
C ILE A 185 -26.53 6.09 0.42
N VAL A 186 -27.41 5.16 0.82
CA VAL A 186 -28.84 5.44 0.98
C VAL A 186 -29.12 6.28 2.22
N ASN A 187 -28.41 6.04 3.31
CA ASN A 187 -28.57 6.78 4.57
C ASN A 187 -27.21 7.08 5.23
N PRO A 188 -26.61 8.23 4.93
CA PRO A 188 -25.29 8.63 5.49
C PRO A 188 -25.28 8.83 7.00
N GLU A 189 -26.44 9.01 7.64
CA GLU A 189 -26.60 9.27 9.08
C GLU A 189 -26.64 7.99 9.93
N LEU A 190 -26.38 6.82 9.36
CA LEU A 190 -26.35 5.57 10.10
C LEU A 190 -25.27 5.61 11.20
N SER A 191 -25.68 5.30 12.41
CA SER A 191 -24.75 5.16 13.54
C SER A 191 -23.90 3.89 13.39
N ILE A 192 -22.70 3.89 14.01
CA ILE A 192 -21.82 2.72 14.06
C ILE A 192 -22.55 1.49 14.59
N GLY A 193 -23.39 1.65 15.64
CA GLY A 193 -24.16 0.55 16.21
C GLY A 193 -25.21 -0.04 15.26
N GLN A 194 -25.73 0.74 14.31
CA GLN A 194 -26.64 0.26 13.26
C GLN A 194 -25.84 -0.46 12.14
N LEU A 195 -24.66 0.05 11.80
CA LEU A 195 -23.77 -0.59 10.83
C LEU A 195 -23.27 -1.95 11.30
N LEU A 196 -22.92 -2.08 12.57
CA LEU A 196 -22.45 -3.35 13.16
C LEU A 196 -23.52 -4.45 13.22
N ARG A 197 -24.80 -4.10 13.15
CA ARG A 197 -25.93 -5.06 13.18
C ARG A 197 -26.44 -5.41 11.79
N SER A 198 -25.85 -4.87 10.76
CA SER A 198 -26.31 -5.00 9.38
C SER A 198 -25.51 -5.97 8.56
#